data_8b3764cc41163265d9141e5915bee4c9
#
_entry.id   8b3764cc41163265d9141e5915bee4c9
#
_cell.length_a   1.000
_cell.length_b   1.000
_cell.length_c   1.000
_cell.angle_alpha   90.00
_cell.angle_beta   90.00
_cell.angle_gamma   90.00
#
_symmetry.space_group_name_H-M   'P 1'
#
loop_
_entity.id
_entity.type
_entity.pdbx_description
1 polymer ?
#
loop_
_entity_poly.entity_id
_entity_poly.type
_entity_poly.pdbx_seq_one_letter_code
_entity_poly.pdbx_strand_id
1 'polypeptide(L)'
;MNYKIAVIKGDGIGPEIVGASMKVLDAVAEKYGHSFEYHEVLAGGAAIDATGSPLPQETVEVCKASDAVLLGALGGPKWDDLPGDQRPEAGLLGIRKALGLFANLRPAMLFEELRDASPLKSEIIGDGLDVLVVRELTGDVYFGEKKKDGDFGASDLMNYTRPEVERIARVAFESARKRGSKVTSVDKANVLETSRFWRKVVLEIAEEYPDVELNHLYVDNAAMQLVINPRQFDVILTGNLFGDILSDEASMLTGSIGMLPSASLGEGKFGMYEPIHGSAPDIAGEDKANPIATVLSVAMMLRYSLGLEDEAKNIEDAVKKTLAQGYRTGDIAEKDSEIIGCCAMSDKIISNL
;
A
#
# COMPACT_ATOMS: atom_id res chain seq x y z
N MET A 1 22.94 3.17 13.15
CA MET A 1 22.11 2.11 13.80
C MET A 1 22.08 0.92 12.86
N ASN A 2 21.84 -0.29 13.37
CA ASN A 2 21.77 -1.51 12.56
C ASN A 2 20.35 -2.04 12.58
N TYR A 3 19.80 -2.36 11.40
CA TYR A 3 18.44 -2.85 11.25
C TYR A 3 18.43 -4.12 10.40
N LYS A 4 17.52 -5.04 10.71
CA LYS A 4 17.29 -6.28 9.96
C LYS A 4 16.01 -6.12 9.12
N ILE A 5 16.13 -6.30 7.81
CA ILE A 5 15.04 -6.18 6.88
C ILE A 5 14.82 -7.51 6.19
N ALA A 6 13.64 -8.11 6.39
CA ALA A 6 13.23 -9.24 5.55
C ALA A 6 12.84 -8.72 4.17
N VAL A 7 13.36 -9.34 3.12
CA VAL A 7 13.12 -8.92 1.74
C VAL A 7 12.43 -10.04 0.97
N ILE A 8 11.24 -9.75 0.46
CA ILE A 8 10.47 -10.63 -0.41
C ILE A 8 10.40 -9.95 -1.77
N LYS A 9 11.25 -10.38 -2.72
CA LYS A 9 11.25 -9.80 -4.07
C LYS A 9 9.96 -10.12 -4.83
N GLY A 10 9.39 -11.31 -4.61
CA GLY A 10 8.14 -11.72 -5.21
C GLY A 10 8.25 -12.10 -6.69
N ASP A 11 7.21 -11.76 -7.46
CA ASP A 11 6.96 -12.20 -8.82
C ASP A 11 7.03 -11.03 -9.82
N GLY A 12 7.10 -11.33 -11.12
CA GLY A 12 7.04 -10.35 -12.19
C GLY A 12 8.08 -9.23 -12.08
N ILE A 13 7.64 -7.98 -12.00
CA ILE A 13 8.53 -6.81 -11.84
C ILE A 13 9.07 -6.67 -10.39
N GLY A 14 8.60 -7.46 -9.45
CA GLY A 14 9.00 -7.39 -8.03
C GLY A 14 10.51 -7.37 -7.80
N PRO A 15 11.29 -8.29 -8.42
CA PRO A 15 12.75 -8.30 -8.29
C PRO A 15 13.43 -7.01 -8.75
N GLU A 16 12.92 -6.36 -9.82
CA GLU A 16 13.47 -5.12 -10.36
C GLU A 16 13.23 -3.95 -9.40
N ILE A 17 11.98 -3.73 -9.02
CA ILE A 17 11.58 -2.58 -8.17
C ILE A 17 12.15 -2.68 -6.76
N VAL A 18 12.22 -3.90 -6.19
CA VAL A 18 12.86 -4.12 -4.88
C VAL A 18 14.36 -3.89 -4.97
N GLY A 19 15.02 -4.42 -6.00
CA GLY A 19 16.45 -4.19 -6.22
C GLY A 19 16.79 -2.71 -6.37
N ALA A 20 15.98 -1.96 -7.12
CA ALA A 20 16.09 -0.51 -7.26
C ALA A 20 15.94 0.22 -5.92
N SER A 21 14.94 -0.17 -5.12
CA SER A 21 14.65 0.45 -3.82
C SER A 21 15.71 0.12 -2.76
N MET A 22 16.30 -1.09 -2.78
CA MET A 22 17.41 -1.45 -1.90
C MET A 22 18.63 -0.57 -2.17
N LYS A 23 18.96 -0.26 -3.44
CA LYS A 23 20.05 0.67 -3.79
C LYS A 23 19.80 2.08 -3.19
N VAL A 24 18.57 2.58 -3.24
CA VAL A 24 18.21 3.86 -2.62
C VAL A 24 18.39 3.79 -1.10
N LEU A 25 17.96 2.70 -0.48
CA LEU A 25 18.10 2.46 0.96
C LEU A 25 19.58 2.40 1.38
N ASP A 26 20.43 1.73 0.59
CA ASP A 26 21.88 1.66 0.81
C ASP A 26 22.55 3.03 0.72
N ALA A 27 22.16 3.87 -0.26
CA ALA A 27 22.67 5.24 -0.38
C ALA A 27 22.25 6.12 0.82
N VAL A 28 21.02 5.96 1.33
CA VAL A 28 20.58 6.62 2.56
C VAL A 28 21.38 6.11 3.77
N ALA A 29 21.62 4.80 3.83
CA ALA A 29 22.44 4.22 4.89
C ALA A 29 23.85 4.82 4.94
N GLU A 30 24.50 4.93 3.80
CA GLU A 30 25.82 5.56 3.68
C GLU A 30 25.79 7.03 4.13
N LYS A 31 24.80 7.79 3.64
CA LYS A 31 24.68 9.22 3.95
C LYS A 31 24.45 9.50 5.45
N TYR A 32 23.65 8.69 6.14
CA TYR A 32 23.25 8.92 7.53
C TYR A 32 23.97 8.02 8.55
N GLY A 33 24.86 7.13 8.09
CA GLY A 33 25.64 6.24 8.97
C GLY A 33 24.81 5.11 9.59
N HIS A 34 23.90 4.55 8.81
CA HIS A 34 23.12 3.37 9.17
C HIS A 34 23.68 2.11 8.52
N SER A 35 23.19 0.94 8.94
CA SER A 35 23.47 -0.35 8.31
C SER A 35 22.17 -1.16 8.24
N PHE A 36 21.87 -1.70 7.06
CA PHE A 36 20.73 -2.59 6.83
C PHE A 36 21.25 -4.00 6.51
N GLU A 37 20.81 -4.97 7.28
CA GLU A 37 21.07 -6.40 7.04
C GLU A 37 19.84 -6.98 6.33
N TYR A 38 20.00 -7.42 5.10
CA TYR A 38 18.91 -7.95 4.29
C TYR A 38 18.84 -9.47 4.39
N HIS A 39 17.65 -9.98 4.71
CA HIS A 39 17.34 -11.40 4.74
C HIS A 39 16.33 -11.72 3.63
N GLU A 40 16.83 -12.19 2.49
CA GLU A 40 15.98 -12.52 1.35
C GLU A 40 15.26 -13.85 1.58
N VAL A 41 13.93 -13.85 1.40
CA VAL A 41 13.05 -15.01 1.54
C VAL A 41 12.00 -15.03 0.43
N LEU A 42 11.40 -16.20 0.19
CA LEU A 42 10.46 -16.42 -0.89
C LEU A 42 9.01 -16.37 -0.40
N ALA A 43 8.14 -15.72 -1.19
CA ALA A 43 6.69 -15.85 -1.07
C ALA A 43 6.05 -15.74 -2.47
N GLY A 44 4.77 -16.07 -2.58
CA GLY A 44 4.03 -15.99 -3.84
C GLY A 44 4.40 -17.08 -4.83
N GLY A 45 4.39 -16.73 -6.10
CA GLY A 45 4.66 -17.66 -7.21
C GLY A 45 6.09 -18.19 -7.21
N ALA A 46 7.07 -17.37 -6.90
CA ALA A 46 8.47 -17.77 -6.75
C ALA A 46 8.64 -18.84 -5.66
N ALA A 47 7.90 -18.72 -4.55
CA ALA A 47 7.90 -19.74 -3.50
C ALA A 47 7.19 -21.02 -3.93
N ILE A 48 6.07 -20.93 -4.64
CA ILE A 48 5.37 -22.11 -5.21
C ILE A 48 6.31 -22.90 -6.12
N ASP A 49 7.01 -22.21 -7.03
CA ASP A 49 7.93 -22.86 -7.96
C ASP A 49 9.11 -23.54 -7.25
N ALA A 50 9.61 -22.97 -6.18
CA ALA A 50 10.77 -23.50 -5.45
C ALA A 50 10.42 -24.58 -4.41
N THR A 51 9.26 -24.47 -3.77
CA THR A 51 8.93 -25.26 -2.57
C THR A 51 7.56 -25.96 -2.63
N GLY A 52 6.72 -25.60 -3.59
CA GLY A 52 5.33 -26.07 -3.70
C GLY A 52 4.36 -25.34 -2.74
N SER A 53 4.80 -24.31 -2.01
CA SER A 53 3.97 -23.55 -1.07
C SER A 53 4.05 -22.05 -1.38
N PRO A 54 2.92 -21.32 -1.38
CA PRO A 54 2.94 -19.87 -1.59
C PRO A 54 3.55 -19.09 -0.40
N LEU A 55 3.63 -19.70 0.77
CA LEU A 55 4.23 -19.12 1.96
C LEU A 55 4.97 -20.19 2.77
N PRO A 56 6.28 -20.38 2.55
CA PRO A 56 7.09 -21.26 3.38
C PRO A 56 7.16 -20.79 4.84
N GLN A 57 7.24 -21.74 5.76
CA GLN A 57 7.33 -21.44 7.20
C GLN A 57 8.60 -20.63 7.53
N GLU A 58 9.72 -20.91 6.87
CA GLU A 58 10.97 -20.16 6.99
C GLU A 58 10.77 -18.66 6.72
N THR A 59 9.99 -18.32 5.68
CA THR A 59 9.68 -16.92 5.36
C THR A 59 8.98 -16.21 6.51
N VAL A 60 8.01 -16.88 7.14
CA VAL A 60 7.31 -16.32 8.32
C VAL A 60 8.26 -16.09 9.49
N GLU A 61 9.15 -17.05 9.73
CA GLU A 61 10.12 -16.98 10.85
C GLU A 61 11.12 -15.84 10.65
N VAL A 62 11.68 -15.71 9.43
CA VAL A 62 12.61 -14.62 9.09
C VAL A 62 11.92 -13.26 9.18
N CYS A 63 10.70 -13.13 8.64
CA CYS A 63 9.94 -11.88 8.76
C CYS A 63 9.69 -11.48 10.22
N LYS A 64 9.31 -12.43 11.07
CA LYS A 64 9.09 -12.17 12.51
C LYS A 64 10.36 -11.79 13.27
N ALA A 65 11.53 -12.24 12.80
CA ALA A 65 12.83 -11.95 13.40
C ALA A 65 13.47 -10.65 12.91
N SER A 66 12.84 -9.98 11.94
CA SER A 66 13.31 -8.73 11.34
C SER A 66 12.62 -7.51 11.96
N ASP A 67 13.20 -6.32 11.76
CA ASP A 67 12.63 -5.04 12.23
C ASP A 67 11.49 -4.56 11.31
N ALA A 68 11.55 -4.92 10.03
CA ALA A 68 10.52 -4.63 9.03
C ALA A 68 10.60 -5.62 7.86
N VAL A 69 9.56 -5.62 7.02
CA VAL A 69 9.49 -6.43 5.79
C VAL A 69 9.34 -5.50 4.59
N LEU A 70 10.21 -5.66 3.59
CA LEU A 70 10.07 -5.06 2.27
C LEU A 70 9.58 -6.13 1.30
N LEU A 71 8.44 -5.89 0.67
CA LEU A 71 7.82 -6.80 -0.29
C LEU A 71 7.67 -6.10 -1.64
N GLY A 72 7.95 -6.83 -2.73
CA GLY A 72 7.71 -6.37 -4.10
C GLY A 72 6.26 -6.59 -4.52
N ALA A 73 6.05 -7.51 -5.45
CA ALA A 73 4.71 -7.84 -5.93
C ALA A 73 4.53 -9.36 -6.00
N LEU A 74 3.32 -9.85 -5.76
CA LEU A 74 3.00 -11.27 -5.80
C LEU A 74 1.89 -11.52 -6.83
N GLY A 75 1.96 -12.70 -7.46
CA GLY A 75 0.94 -13.15 -8.40
C GLY A 75 1.37 -13.17 -9.85
N GLY A 76 0.51 -13.74 -10.69
CA GLY A 76 0.70 -13.81 -12.12
C GLY A 76 -0.11 -14.96 -12.75
N PRO A 77 -0.39 -14.87 -14.06
CA PRO A 77 -1.30 -15.80 -14.75
C PRO A 77 -0.81 -17.26 -14.74
N LYS A 78 0.48 -17.49 -14.51
CA LYS A 78 1.07 -18.83 -14.42
C LYS A 78 0.40 -19.72 -13.36
N TRP A 79 -0.14 -19.14 -12.30
CA TRP A 79 -0.70 -19.85 -11.14
C TRP A 79 -2.22 -19.73 -11.01
N ASP A 80 -2.90 -19.15 -12.01
CA ASP A 80 -4.37 -18.94 -11.99
C ASP A 80 -5.20 -20.23 -11.93
N ASP A 81 -4.66 -21.34 -12.44
CA ASP A 81 -5.32 -22.64 -12.43
C ASP A 81 -5.18 -23.42 -11.11
N LEU A 82 -4.37 -22.90 -10.17
CA LEU A 82 -4.20 -23.53 -8.86
C LEU A 82 -5.44 -23.32 -7.97
N PRO A 83 -5.71 -24.25 -7.03
CA PRO A 83 -6.69 -24.02 -5.97
C PRO A 83 -6.41 -22.72 -5.21
N GLY A 84 -7.46 -22.04 -4.76
CA GLY A 84 -7.33 -20.71 -4.16
C GLY A 84 -6.37 -20.60 -2.98
N ASP A 85 -6.25 -21.64 -2.16
CA ASP A 85 -5.33 -21.74 -1.03
C ASP A 85 -3.86 -22.02 -1.43
N GLN A 86 -3.61 -22.35 -2.70
CA GLN A 86 -2.30 -22.62 -3.27
C GLN A 86 -1.82 -21.51 -4.21
N ARG A 87 -2.62 -20.46 -4.43
CA ARG A 87 -2.27 -19.31 -5.27
C ARG A 87 -1.30 -18.35 -4.56
N PRO A 88 -0.55 -17.53 -5.30
CA PRO A 88 0.32 -16.49 -4.71
C PRO A 88 -0.40 -15.55 -3.74
N GLU A 89 -1.66 -15.20 -4.01
CA GLU A 89 -2.49 -14.34 -3.16
C GLU A 89 -2.73 -14.95 -1.77
N ALA A 90 -2.82 -16.28 -1.68
CA ALA A 90 -2.89 -16.98 -0.40
C ALA A 90 -1.61 -16.78 0.43
N GLY A 91 -0.45 -16.64 -0.22
CA GLY A 91 0.81 -16.27 0.42
C GLY A 91 0.75 -14.88 1.03
N LEU A 92 0.22 -13.89 0.29
CA LEU A 92 0.07 -12.51 0.76
C LEU A 92 -0.89 -12.42 1.96
N LEU A 93 -2.06 -13.04 1.86
CA LEU A 93 -3.03 -13.07 2.96
C LEU A 93 -2.47 -13.82 4.18
N GLY A 94 -1.77 -14.93 3.91
CA GLY A 94 -1.13 -15.74 4.95
C GLY A 94 -0.07 -14.98 5.74
N ILE A 95 0.82 -14.24 5.06
CA ILE A 95 1.88 -13.47 5.73
C ILE A 95 1.30 -12.29 6.52
N ARG A 96 0.32 -11.55 5.99
CA ARG A 96 -0.37 -10.48 6.72
C ARG A 96 -0.98 -11.00 8.01
N LYS A 97 -1.64 -12.14 7.96
CA LYS A 97 -2.21 -12.82 9.13
C LYS A 97 -1.13 -13.30 10.12
N ALA A 98 -0.08 -13.96 9.64
CA ALA A 98 1.00 -14.50 10.47
C ALA A 98 1.80 -13.41 11.20
N LEU A 99 1.89 -12.23 10.62
CA LEU A 99 2.57 -11.06 11.18
C LEU A 99 1.63 -10.13 11.96
N GLY A 100 0.32 -10.41 12.01
CA GLY A 100 -0.66 -9.59 12.72
C GLY A 100 -0.87 -8.21 12.15
N LEU A 101 -0.68 -8.05 10.83
CA LEU A 101 -0.84 -6.75 10.14
C LEU A 101 -2.31 -6.47 9.93
N PHE A 102 -2.82 -5.41 10.53
CA PHE A 102 -4.26 -5.08 10.50
C PHE A 102 -4.59 -3.73 9.85
N ALA A 103 -3.63 -2.80 9.80
CA ALA A 103 -3.84 -1.46 9.27
C ALA A 103 -3.02 -1.26 8.00
N ASN A 104 -3.68 -1.09 6.86
CA ASN A 104 -3.02 -0.76 5.61
C ASN A 104 -3.19 0.74 5.32
N LEU A 105 -2.09 1.44 5.29
CA LEU A 105 -2.01 2.85 4.96
C LEU A 105 -1.62 3.01 3.49
N ARG A 106 -2.49 3.63 2.70
CA ARG A 106 -2.31 3.88 1.26
C ARG A 106 -2.46 5.37 0.97
N PRO A 107 -1.38 6.16 1.01
CA PRO A 107 -1.42 7.57 0.64
C PRO A 107 -1.57 7.70 -0.88
N ALA A 108 -2.58 8.45 -1.33
CA ALA A 108 -2.78 8.85 -2.71
C ALA A 108 -2.47 10.35 -2.80
N MET A 109 -1.23 10.67 -3.16
CA MET A 109 -0.73 12.02 -3.28
C MET A 109 -0.37 12.33 -4.73
N LEU A 110 -0.92 13.40 -5.30
CA LEU A 110 -0.53 13.90 -6.60
C LEU A 110 0.68 14.81 -6.46
N PHE A 111 1.79 14.41 -7.07
CA PHE A 111 2.95 15.28 -7.22
C PHE A 111 2.64 16.41 -8.20
N GLU A 112 3.03 17.64 -7.87
CA GLU A 112 2.78 18.81 -8.74
C GLU A 112 3.42 18.61 -10.13
N GLU A 113 4.55 17.95 -10.18
CA GLU A 113 5.30 17.60 -11.39
C GLU A 113 4.59 16.58 -12.29
N LEU A 114 3.54 15.92 -11.78
CA LEU A 114 2.71 14.93 -12.50
C LEU A 114 1.26 15.39 -12.64
N ARG A 115 0.98 16.68 -12.45
CA ARG A 115 -0.36 17.23 -12.49
C ARG A 115 -1.10 16.90 -13.79
N ASP A 116 -0.40 16.99 -14.91
CA ASP A 116 -0.95 16.74 -16.24
C ASP A 116 -1.13 15.24 -16.57
N ALA A 117 -0.54 14.36 -15.77
CA ALA A 117 -0.76 12.91 -15.84
C ALA A 117 -2.08 12.48 -15.17
N SER A 118 -2.67 13.32 -14.32
CA SER A 118 -3.98 13.04 -13.71
C SER A 118 -5.10 13.06 -14.76
N PRO A 119 -6.05 12.12 -14.72
CA PRO A 119 -7.22 12.13 -15.60
C PRO A 119 -8.25 13.19 -15.20
N LEU A 120 -8.07 13.85 -14.05
CA LEU A 120 -8.98 14.85 -13.55
C LEU A 120 -8.73 16.22 -14.21
N LYS A 121 -9.80 16.99 -14.32
CA LYS A 121 -9.68 18.40 -14.73
C LYS A 121 -8.92 19.22 -13.70
N SER A 122 -8.17 20.22 -14.16
CA SER A 122 -7.35 21.08 -13.30
C SER A 122 -8.15 21.81 -12.21
N GLU A 123 -9.43 22.17 -12.47
CA GLU A 123 -10.31 22.78 -11.47
C GLU A 123 -10.70 21.82 -10.34
N ILE A 124 -10.72 20.49 -10.58
CA ILE A 124 -10.99 19.47 -9.56
C ILE A 124 -9.74 19.24 -8.72
N ILE A 125 -8.58 19.17 -9.35
CA ILE A 125 -7.28 19.02 -8.67
C ILE A 125 -7.02 20.23 -7.75
N GLY A 126 -7.33 21.44 -8.21
CA GLY A 126 -7.10 22.69 -7.45
C GLY A 126 -5.63 22.83 -7.03
N ASP A 127 -5.37 22.95 -5.72
CA ASP A 127 -4.02 23.11 -5.15
C ASP A 127 -3.28 21.78 -4.93
N GLY A 128 -3.84 20.65 -5.38
CA GLY A 128 -3.27 19.32 -5.25
C GLY A 128 -4.21 18.31 -4.60
N LEU A 129 -3.78 17.06 -4.57
CA LEU A 129 -4.50 15.95 -3.96
C LEU A 129 -3.58 15.24 -2.97
N ASP A 130 -4.08 15.02 -1.76
CA ASP A 130 -3.40 14.25 -0.72
C ASP A 130 -4.44 13.55 0.16
N VAL A 131 -4.76 12.32 -0.18
CA VAL A 131 -5.76 11.49 0.51
C VAL A 131 -5.07 10.27 1.09
N LEU A 132 -5.30 9.98 2.38
CA LEU A 132 -4.83 8.77 3.01
C LEU A 132 -5.99 7.78 3.16
N VAL A 133 -5.90 6.63 2.51
CA VAL A 133 -6.83 5.52 2.75
C VAL A 133 -6.28 4.63 3.86
N VAL A 134 -7.04 4.49 4.94
CA VAL A 134 -6.78 3.60 6.08
C VAL A 134 -7.73 2.42 5.94
N ARG A 135 -7.20 1.30 5.43
CA ARG A 135 -7.91 0.06 5.13
C ARG A 135 -7.67 -0.96 6.23
N GLU A 136 -8.73 -1.54 6.79
CA GLU A 136 -8.64 -2.70 7.67
C GLU A 136 -8.24 -3.95 6.86
N LEU A 137 -7.34 -4.80 7.37
CA LEU A 137 -6.77 -5.91 6.61
C LEU A 137 -7.13 -7.32 7.10
N THR A 138 -7.80 -7.49 8.23
CA THR A 138 -7.91 -8.81 8.88
C THR A 138 -9.33 -9.34 8.96
N GLY A 139 -10.31 -8.52 8.62
CA GLY A 139 -11.73 -8.87 8.57
C GLY A 139 -12.29 -8.97 7.14
N ASP A 140 -13.61 -8.78 7.05
CA ASP A 140 -14.37 -8.74 5.81
C ASP A 140 -14.51 -10.11 5.11
N VAL A 141 -14.93 -10.10 3.85
CA VAL A 141 -15.04 -11.29 2.98
C VAL A 141 -13.70 -11.96 2.69
N TYR A 142 -12.59 -11.25 2.86
CA TYR A 142 -11.24 -11.79 2.64
C TYR A 142 -10.91 -12.92 3.60
N PHE A 143 -11.32 -12.81 4.87
CA PHE A 143 -11.02 -13.77 5.93
C PHE A 143 -12.27 -14.47 6.50
N GLY A 144 -13.45 -14.11 6.01
CA GLY A 144 -14.70 -14.75 6.37
C GLY A 144 -14.85 -16.17 5.84
N GLU A 145 -15.83 -16.88 6.36
CA GLU A 145 -16.16 -18.24 5.90
C GLU A 145 -16.56 -18.21 4.42
N LYS A 146 -15.97 -19.09 3.64
CA LYS A 146 -16.26 -19.27 2.22
C LYS A 146 -16.96 -20.60 2.00
N LYS A 147 -18.08 -20.59 1.29
CA LYS A 147 -18.84 -21.82 0.97
C LYS A 147 -19.07 -21.91 -0.52
N LYS A 148 -18.90 -23.12 -1.06
CA LYS A 148 -19.26 -23.47 -2.42
C LYS A 148 -20.22 -24.67 -2.39
N ASP A 149 -21.38 -24.51 -3.00
CA ASP A 149 -22.42 -25.54 -3.11
C ASP A 149 -22.47 -26.06 -4.55
N GLY A 150 -21.44 -26.82 -4.93
CA GLY A 150 -21.30 -27.37 -6.27
C GLY A 150 -21.46 -26.30 -7.36
N ASP A 151 -22.40 -26.57 -8.29
CA ASP A 151 -22.76 -25.64 -9.36
C ASP A 151 -23.99 -24.77 -9.01
N PHE A 152 -24.56 -24.93 -7.80
CA PHE A 152 -25.78 -24.21 -7.38
C PHE A 152 -25.48 -22.84 -6.79
N GLY A 153 -24.32 -22.63 -6.17
CA GLY A 153 -24.02 -21.35 -5.56
C GLY A 153 -22.68 -21.26 -4.85
N ALA A 154 -22.34 -20.03 -4.46
CA ALA A 154 -21.21 -19.73 -3.59
C ALA A 154 -21.56 -18.56 -2.66
N SER A 155 -20.92 -18.50 -1.49
CA SER A 155 -21.08 -17.40 -0.56
C SER A 155 -19.78 -17.10 0.16
N ASP A 156 -19.55 -15.80 0.41
CA ASP A 156 -18.47 -15.28 1.24
C ASP A 156 -19.07 -14.48 2.39
N LEU A 157 -18.65 -14.76 3.63
CA LEU A 157 -19.15 -14.09 4.81
C LEU A 157 -18.36 -12.81 5.08
N MET A 158 -19.02 -11.66 4.99
CA MET A 158 -18.48 -10.41 5.53
C MET A 158 -18.66 -10.41 7.06
N ASN A 159 -17.56 -10.28 7.78
CA ASN A 159 -17.59 -10.27 9.24
C ASN A 159 -16.58 -9.25 9.80
N TYR A 160 -17.01 -8.53 10.85
CA TYR A 160 -16.17 -7.66 11.66
C TYR A 160 -16.47 -7.83 13.14
N THR A 161 -15.42 -7.89 13.94
CA THR A 161 -15.49 -7.87 15.40
C THR A 161 -15.22 -6.44 15.92
N ARG A 162 -15.67 -6.16 17.14
CA ARG A 162 -15.44 -4.86 17.78
C ARG A 162 -13.94 -4.49 17.87
N PRO A 163 -13.03 -5.37 18.35
CA PRO A 163 -11.60 -5.02 18.41
C PRO A 163 -10.99 -4.67 17.05
N GLU A 164 -11.43 -5.31 15.96
CA GLU A 164 -10.95 -5.00 14.61
C GLU A 164 -11.34 -3.59 14.20
N VAL A 165 -12.59 -3.20 14.44
CA VAL A 165 -13.05 -1.84 14.09
C VAL A 165 -12.42 -0.78 14.99
N GLU A 166 -12.34 -1.04 16.30
CA GLU A 166 -11.73 -0.09 17.25
C GLU A 166 -10.28 0.22 16.93
N ARG A 167 -9.46 -0.82 16.68
CA ARG A 167 -8.03 -0.60 16.41
C ARG A 167 -7.78 0.17 15.11
N ILE A 168 -8.52 -0.14 14.04
CA ILE A 168 -8.34 0.57 12.78
C ILE A 168 -8.90 2.00 12.84
N ALA A 169 -9.99 2.22 13.56
CA ALA A 169 -10.52 3.56 13.79
C ALA A 169 -9.49 4.44 14.51
N ARG A 170 -8.85 3.94 15.58
CA ARG A 170 -7.77 4.68 16.27
C ARG A 170 -6.62 5.05 15.34
N VAL A 171 -6.19 4.12 14.48
CA VAL A 171 -5.14 4.41 13.47
C VAL A 171 -5.56 5.55 12.54
N ALA A 172 -6.82 5.57 12.08
CA ALA A 172 -7.34 6.62 11.22
C ALA A 172 -7.41 7.98 11.92
N PHE A 173 -7.92 8.02 13.15
CA PHE A 173 -8.02 9.27 13.93
C PHE A 173 -6.63 9.82 14.29
N GLU A 174 -5.68 8.96 14.72
CA GLU A 174 -4.30 9.38 14.98
C GLU A 174 -3.57 9.85 13.71
N SER A 175 -3.88 9.24 12.56
CA SER A 175 -3.37 9.71 11.28
C SER A 175 -3.94 11.08 10.92
N ALA A 176 -5.24 11.30 11.11
CA ALA A 176 -5.90 12.57 10.84
C ALA A 176 -5.34 13.71 11.69
N ARG A 177 -5.04 13.47 12.98
CA ARG A 177 -4.38 14.47 13.87
C ARG A 177 -3.05 14.99 13.34
N LYS A 178 -2.33 14.17 12.56
CA LYS A 178 -1.05 14.53 11.94
C LYS A 178 -1.22 15.19 10.57
N ARG A 179 -2.47 15.35 10.10
CA ARG A 179 -2.86 15.85 8.78
C ARG A 179 -3.90 16.97 8.92
N GLY A 180 -4.99 16.90 8.15
CA GLY A 180 -6.07 17.89 8.14
C GLY A 180 -7.13 17.75 9.23
N SER A 181 -6.93 16.86 10.21
CA SER A 181 -7.86 16.58 11.32
C SER A 181 -9.28 16.18 10.87
N LYS A 182 -9.38 15.41 9.79
CA LYS A 182 -10.65 14.97 9.23
C LYS A 182 -10.64 13.49 8.85
N VAL A 183 -11.63 12.74 9.34
CA VAL A 183 -11.88 11.33 8.97
C VAL A 183 -13.21 11.22 8.24
N THR A 184 -13.20 10.56 7.09
CA THR A 184 -14.42 10.11 6.40
C THR A 184 -14.52 8.59 6.51
N SER A 185 -15.40 8.11 7.37
CA SER A 185 -15.70 6.67 7.49
C SER A 185 -16.60 6.22 6.36
N VAL A 186 -16.13 5.25 5.56
CA VAL A 186 -16.83 4.75 4.38
C VAL A 186 -17.32 3.33 4.61
N ASP A 187 -18.61 3.13 4.39
CA ASP A 187 -19.33 1.87 4.64
C ASP A 187 -20.53 1.68 3.70
N LYS A 188 -21.34 0.65 3.91
CA LYS A 188 -22.62 0.42 3.21
C LYS A 188 -23.79 0.23 4.21
N ALA A 189 -23.86 1.07 5.23
CA ALA A 189 -24.80 0.93 6.35
C ALA A 189 -26.29 1.00 5.97
N ASN A 190 -26.62 1.54 4.79
CA ASN A 190 -27.98 1.49 4.26
C ASN A 190 -28.43 0.07 3.87
N VAL A 191 -27.50 -0.88 3.69
CA VAL A 191 -27.79 -2.26 3.28
C VAL A 191 -27.27 -3.28 4.29
N LEU A 192 -25.97 -3.17 4.68
CA LEU A 192 -25.26 -4.22 5.41
C LEU A 192 -25.32 -4.04 6.92
N GLU A 193 -25.59 -5.12 7.65
CA GLU A 193 -25.58 -5.14 9.12
C GLU A 193 -24.16 -4.92 9.67
N THR A 194 -23.14 -5.52 9.03
CA THR A 194 -21.73 -5.30 9.38
C THR A 194 -21.32 -3.84 9.26
N SER A 195 -21.84 -3.11 8.27
CA SER A 195 -21.57 -1.67 8.10
C SER A 195 -22.30 -0.82 9.15
N ARG A 196 -23.51 -1.21 9.57
CA ARG A 196 -24.20 -0.56 10.70
C ARG A 196 -23.43 -0.75 12.00
N PHE A 197 -22.92 -1.96 12.23
CA PHE A 197 -22.05 -2.26 13.37
C PHE A 197 -20.74 -1.46 13.31
N TRP A 198 -20.07 -1.44 12.15
CA TRP A 198 -18.86 -0.64 11.89
C TRP A 198 -19.09 0.83 12.28
N ARG A 199 -20.12 1.46 11.72
CA ARG A 199 -20.44 2.87 11.97
C ARG A 199 -20.69 3.16 13.45
N LYS A 200 -21.40 2.26 14.14
CA LYS A 200 -21.64 2.38 15.59
C LYS A 200 -20.33 2.42 16.37
N VAL A 201 -19.41 1.49 16.10
CA VAL A 201 -18.11 1.42 16.80
C VAL A 201 -17.24 2.63 16.48
N VAL A 202 -17.20 3.06 15.21
CA VAL A 202 -16.44 4.26 14.81
C VAL A 202 -16.95 5.52 15.51
N LEU A 203 -18.28 5.67 15.67
CA LEU A 203 -18.87 6.80 16.41
C LEU A 203 -18.47 6.78 17.89
N GLU A 204 -18.46 5.61 18.53
CA GLU A 204 -18.02 5.47 19.92
C GLU A 204 -16.52 5.85 20.09
N ILE A 205 -15.65 5.43 19.16
CA ILE A 205 -14.22 5.79 19.18
C ILE A 205 -14.02 7.30 18.90
N ALA A 206 -14.85 7.90 18.05
CA ALA A 206 -14.73 9.33 17.73
C ALA A 206 -14.90 10.24 18.99
N GLU A 207 -15.60 9.78 20.02
CA GLU A 207 -15.73 10.50 21.29
C GLU A 207 -14.37 10.72 21.99
N GLU A 208 -13.38 9.86 21.73
CA GLU A 208 -12.00 10.00 22.23
C GLU A 208 -11.18 11.03 21.44
N TYR A 209 -11.68 11.50 20.28
CA TYR A 209 -11.01 12.38 19.34
C TYR A 209 -11.84 13.62 18.99
N PRO A 210 -12.21 14.45 19.99
CA PRO A 210 -13.10 15.62 19.78
C PRO A 210 -12.46 16.72 18.90
N ASP A 211 -11.17 16.63 18.64
CA ASP A 211 -10.37 17.50 17.79
C ASP A 211 -10.34 17.06 16.31
N VAL A 212 -10.97 15.94 15.97
CA VAL A 212 -11.02 15.40 14.60
C VAL A 212 -12.46 15.40 14.09
N GLU A 213 -12.68 16.03 12.94
CA GLU A 213 -13.98 15.99 12.24
C GLU A 213 -14.26 14.58 11.71
N LEU A 214 -15.43 14.01 12.06
CA LEU A 214 -15.87 12.73 11.51
C LEU A 214 -17.06 12.92 10.58
N ASN A 215 -16.92 12.42 9.36
CA ASN A 215 -17.98 12.30 8.37
C ASN A 215 -18.23 10.84 7.98
N HIS A 216 -19.42 10.54 7.47
CA HIS A 216 -19.78 9.22 6.96
C HIS A 216 -20.27 9.32 5.52
N LEU A 217 -19.75 8.44 4.66
CA LEU A 217 -20.27 8.25 3.30
C LEU A 217 -20.58 6.77 3.04
N TYR A 218 -21.59 6.51 2.23
CA TYR A 218 -21.75 5.20 1.62
C TYR A 218 -20.67 5.01 0.54
N VAL A 219 -20.18 3.79 0.38
CA VAL A 219 -19.06 3.48 -0.51
C VAL A 219 -19.30 3.90 -1.97
N ASP A 220 -20.53 3.71 -2.47
CA ASP A 220 -20.92 4.15 -3.82
C ASP A 220 -20.87 5.69 -3.98
N ASN A 221 -21.27 6.42 -2.94
CA ASN A 221 -21.13 7.88 -2.95
C ASN A 221 -19.66 8.30 -2.78
N ALA A 222 -18.88 7.61 -1.94
CA ALA A 222 -17.46 7.90 -1.77
C ALA A 222 -16.69 7.74 -3.09
N ALA A 223 -16.95 6.68 -3.86
CA ALA A 223 -16.39 6.46 -5.18
C ALA A 223 -16.71 7.62 -6.14
N MET A 224 -17.99 8.04 -6.22
CA MET A 224 -18.34 9.23 -7.01
C MET A 224 -17.63 10.50 -6.55
N GLN A 225 -17.52 10.71 -5.24
CA GLN A 225 -16.91 11.90 -4.65
C GLN A 225 -15.40 11.95 -4.84
N LEU A 226 -14.72 10.82 -4.90
CA LEU A 226 -13.29 10.75 -5.26
C LEU A 226 -13.03 11.35 -6.64
N VAL A 227 -13.93 11.14 -7.61
CA VAL A 227 -13.80 11.70 -8.97
C VAL A 227 -14.25 13.16 -9.04
N ILE A 228 -15.34 13.52 -8.33
CA ILE A 228 -16.00 14.84 -8.48
C ILE A 228 -15.35 15.90 -7.59
N ASN A 229 -14.98 15.53 -6.33
CA ASN A 229 -14.43 16.43 -5.34
C ASN A 229 -13.47 15.71 -4.39
N PRO A 230 -12.33 15.18 -4.88
CA PRO A 230 -11.38 14.42 -4.06
C PRO A 230 -10.79 15.25 -2.91
N ARG A 231 -10.66 16.56 -3.05
CA ARG A 231 -10.10 17.48 -2.05
C ARG A 231 -10.91 17.59 -0.75
N GLN A 232 -12.14 17.06 -0.73
CA GLN A 232 -12.92 16.99 0.51
C GLN A 232 -12.40 15.94 1.49
N PHE A 233 -11.61 14.97 1.01
CA PHE A 233 -11.06 13.91 1.81
C PHE A 233 -9.67 14.28 2.36
N ASP A 234 -9.42 13.88 3.61
CA ASP A 234 -8.10 13.87 4.24
C ASP A 234 -7.73 12.42 4.57
N VAL A 235 -8.45 11.79 5.51
CA VAL A 235 -8.32 10.38 5.83
C VAL A 235 -9.64 9.65 5.52
N ILE A 236 -9.57 8.61 4.70
CA ILE A 236 -10.67 7.67 4.45
C ILE A 236 -10.46 6.44 5.31
N LEU A 237 -11.37 6.18 6.25
CA LEU A 237 -11.41 4.99 7.09
C LEU A 237 -12.41 3.99 6.51
N THR A 238 -12.00 2.77 6.20
CA THR A 238 -12.90 1.79 5.60
C THR A 238 -12.47 0.33 5.83
N GLY A 239 -13.41 -0.60 5.60
CA GLY A 239 -13.19 -2.03 5.65
C GLY A 239 -12.28 -2.55 4.53
N ASN A 240 -12.01 -3.84 4.57
CA ASN A 240 -11.02 -4.49 3.69
C ASN A 240 -11.41 -4.41 2.22
N LEU A 241 -12.58 -4.91 1.83
CA LEU A 241 -13.05 -4.93 0.43
C LEU A 241 -13.22 -3.51 -0.13
N PHE A 242 -13.91 -2.64 0.61
CA PHE A 242 -14.14 -1.28 0.15
C PHE A 242 -12.84 -0.47 0.08
N GLY A 243 -11.93 -0.71 1.01
CA GLY A 243 -10.63 -0.06 1.05
C GLY A 243 -9.73 -0.47 -0.12
N ASP A 244 -9.81 -1.72 -0.57
CA ASP A 244 -9.12 -2.19 -1.75
C ASP A 244 -9.57 -1.41 -3.00
N ILE A 245 -10.88 -1.40 -3.23
CA ILE A 245 -11.47 -0.76 -4.41
C ILE A 245 -11.22 0.76 -4.41
N LEU A 246 -11.49 1.43 -3.28
CA LEU A 246 -11.37 2.89 -3.21
C LEU A 246 -9.92 3.37 -3.27
N SER A 247 -8.97 2.60 -2.76
CA SER A 247 -7.55 2.98 -2.85
C SER A 247 -7.00 2.85 -4.25
N ASP A 248 -7.45 1.83 -5.02
CA ASP A 248 -7.09 1.67 -6.42
C ASP A 248 -7.72 2.79 -7.28
N GLU A 249 -8.98 3.16 -7.00
CA GLU A 249 -9.60 4.33 -7.63
C GLU A 249 -8.83 5.62 -7.29
N ALA A 250 -8.51 5.85 -6.00
CA ALA A 250 -7.72 7.01 -5.58
C ALA A 250 -6.34 7.05 -6.24
N SER A 251 -5.75 5.88 -6.51
CA SER A 251 -4.47 5.78 -7.21
C SER A 251 -4.53 6.40 -8.60
N MET A 252 -5.58 6.11 -9.34
CA MET A 252 -5.73 6.62 -10.70
C MET A 252 -5.91 8.13 -10.77
N LEU A 253 -6.36 8.76 -9.67
CA LEU A 253 -6.46 10.22 -9.60
C LEU A 253 -5.08 10.90 -9.62
N THR A 254 -4.04 10.18 -9.22
CA THR A 254 -2.65 10.68 -9.18
C THR A 254 -1.87 10.42 -10.47
N GLY A 255 -2.49 9.76 -11.44
CA GLY A 255 -1.95 9.52 -12.78
C GLY A 255 -1.32 8.14 -13.00
N SER A 256 -0.81 7.47 -11.97
CA SER A 256 -0.28 6.10 -12.09
C SER A 256 -0.28 5.36 -10.75
N ILE A 257 -0.67 4.10 -10.80
CA ILE A 257 -0.54 3.17 -9.66
C ILE A 257 0.94 2.92 -9.29
N GLY A 258 1.88 3.12 -10.22
CA GLY A 258 3.33 3.03 -10.00
C GLY A 258 3.91 4.12 -9.10
N MET A 259 3.09 5.09 -8.67
CA MET A 259 3.48 6.17 -7.77
C MET A 259 3.08 5.92 -6.31
N LEU A 260 2.31 4.88 -6.02
CA LEU A 260 1.63 4.74 -4.73
C LEU A 260 2.24 3.68 -3.83
N PRO A 261 2.84 4.14 -2.71
CA PRO A 261 3.35 3.25 -1.67
C PRO A 261 2.21 2.70 -0.81
N SER A 262 2.52 1.66 -0.04
CA SER A 262 1.69 1.24 1.07
C SER A 262 2.50 0.72 2.25
N ALA A 263 1.90 0.85 3.45
CA ALA A 263 2.39 0.26 4.68
C ALA A 263 1.29 -0.59 5.30
N SER A 264 1.59 -1.86 5.57
CA SER A 264 0.75 -2.76 6.35
C SER A 264 1.32 -2.85 7.75
N LEU A 265 0.64 -2.27 8.75
CA LEU A 265 1.11 -2.12 10.11
C LEU A 265 0.42 -3.10 11.06
N GLY A 266 1.20 -3.65 11.99
CA GLY A 266 0.73 -4.43 13.12
C GLY A 266 0.67 -3.62 14.41
N GLU A 267 0.67 -4.32 15.55
CA GLU A 267 0.85 -3.67 16.84
C GLU A 267 2.30 -3.15 17.00
N GLY A 268 2.44 -1.96 17.59
CA GLY A 268 3.75 -1.33 17.80
C GLY A 268 4.31 -0.69 16.52
N LYS A 269 5.60 -0.97 16.25
CA LYS A 269 6.32 -0.36 15.10
C LYS A 269 6.52 -1.31 13.91
N PHE A 270 6.23 -2.60 14.09
CA PHE A 270 6.47 -3.59 13.04
C PHE A 270 5.51 -3.38 11.86
N GLY A 271 6.05 -3.47 10.64
CA GLY A 271 5.27 -3.30 9.41
C GLY A 271 5.87 -4.03 8.21
N MET A 272 5.02 -4.21 7.20
CA MET A 272 5.39 -4.69 5.87
C MET A 272 5.07 -3.58 4.86
N TYR A 273 6.00 -3.32 3.96
CA TYR A 273 6.00 -2.20 3.03
C TYR A 273 6.08 -2.71 1.60
N GLU A 274 5.12 -2.33 0.79
CA GLU A 274 4.93 -2.83 -0.57
C GLU A 274 4.30 -1.75 -1.46
N PRO A 275 4.56 -1.74 -2.78
CA PRO A 275 3.77 -0.90 -3.68
C PRO A 275 2.33 -1.42 -3.76
N ILE A 276 1.38 -0.57 -4.15
CA ILE A 276 -0.02 -0.99 -4.32
C ILE A 276 -0.23 -1.84 -5.58
N HIS A 277 0.56 -1.57 -6.64
CA HIS A 277 0.43 -2.26 -7.93
C HIS A 277 0.81 -3.74 -7.87
N GLY A 278 0.32 -4.51 -8.84
CA GLY A 278 0.63 -5.92 -9.02
C GLY A 278 1.99 -6.19 -9.67
N SER A 279 2.18 -7.43 -10.07
CA SER A 279 3.45 -7.98 -10.59
C SER A 279 3.78 -7.64 -12.05
N ALA A 280 2.84 -7.10 -12.82
CA ALA A 280 2.99 -6.69 -14.24
C ALA A 280 3.89 -7.64 -15.06
N PRO A 281 3.50 -8.93 -15.21
CA PRO A 281 4.36 -9.96 -15.81
C PRO A 281 4.71 -9.71 -17.28
N ASP A 282 3.94 -8.86 -17.95
CA ASP A 282 4.11 -8.44 -19.35
C ASP A 282 5.35 -7.57 -19.59
N ILE A 283 5.82 -6.86 -18.57
CA ILE A 283 7.03 -6.02 -18.66
C ILE A 283 8.17 -6.50 -17.73
N ALA A 284 8.03 -7.65 -17.11
CA ALA A 284 9.01 -8.19 -16.16
C ALA A 284 10.36 -8.48 -16.86
N GLY A 285 11.46 -8.02 -16.29
CA GLY A 285 12.82 -8.18 -16.82
C GLY A 285 13.18 -7.21 -17.96
N GLU A 286 12.30 -6.25 -18.27
CA GLU A 286 12.53 -5.30 -19.37
C GLU A 286 13.07 -3.93 -18.92
N ASP A 287 13.34 -3.75 -17.63
CA ASP A 287 13.77 -2.46 -17.03
C ASP A 287 12.80 -1.30 -17.31
N LYS A 288 11.48 -1.61 -17.45
CA LYS A 288 10.43 -0.64 -17.75
C LYS A 288 9.59 -0.23 -16.54
N ALA A 289 9.64 -1.03 -15.47
CA ALA A 289 8.83 -0.81 -14.28
C ALA A 289 9.16 0.53 -13.60
N ASN A 290 8.15 1.19 -13.05
CA ASN A 290 8.34 2.37 -12.21
C ASN A 290 8.69 1.93 -10.78
N PRO A 291 9.89 2.25 -10.24
CA PRO A 291 10.28 1.85 -8.90
C PRO A 291 9.77 2.81 -7.81
N ILE A 292 9.16 3.96 -8.16
CA ILE A 292 8.90 5.06 -7.22
C ILE A 292 7.96 4.61 -6.10
N ALA A 293 6.91 3.84 -6.39
CA ALA A 293 6.00 3.32 -5.37
C ALA A 293 6.76 2.50 -4.30
N THR A 294 7.68 1.62 -4.72
CA THR A 294 8.49 0.81 -3.79
C THR A 294 9.51 1.67 -3.03
N VAL A 295 10.13 2.66 -3.70
CA VAL A 295 11.03 3.63 -3.05
C VAL A 295 10.30 4.45 -2.00
N LEU A 296 9.08 4.91 -2.28
CA LEU A 296 8.24 5.61 -1.29
C LEU A 296 7.74 4.67 -0.18
N SER A 297 7.53 3.38 -0.48
CA SER A 297 7.24 2.37 0.56
C SER A 297 8.44 2.19 1.50
N VAL A 298 9.68 2.26 0.98
CA VAL A 298 10.90 2.30 1.82
C VAL A 298 10.92 3.56 2.68
N ALA A 299 10.53 4.72 2.18
CA ALA A 299 10.40 5.94 3.02
C ALA A 299 9.38 5.74 4.15
N MET A 300 8.23 5.11 3.86
CA MET A 300 7.26 4.73 4.90
C MET A 300 7.86 3.76 5.93
N MET A 301 8.67 2.78 5.50
CA MET A 301 9.37 1.85 6.38
C MET A 301 10.32 2.57 7.34
N LEU A 302 11.12 3.48 6.82
CA LEU A 302 12.03 4.31 7.63
C LEU A 302 11.25 5.10 8.68
N ARG A 303 10.13 5.72 8.30
CA ARG A 303 9.28 6.53 9.18
C ARG A 303 8.58 5.70 10.25
N TYR A 304 7.81 4.70 9.85
CA TYR A 304 6.88 4.01 10.75
C TYR A 304 7.55 2.91 11.57
N SER A 305 8.38 2.07 10.95
CA SER A 305 9.04 0.97 11.68
C SER A 305 10.33 1.40 12.35
N LEU A 306 11.16 2.19 11.68
CA LEU A 306 12.52 2.47 12.15
C LEU A 306 12.64 3.82 12.87
N GLY A 307 11.63 4.70 12.77
CA GLY A 307 11.62 6.02 13.42
C GLY A 307 12.64 7.00 12.84
N LEU A 308 13.00 6.83 11.57
CA LEU A 308 13.98 7.61 10.81
C LEU A 308 13.26 8.62 9.90
N GLU A 309 12.75 9.69 10.50
CA GLU A 309 11.91 10.68 9.81
C GLU A 309 12.69 11.52 8.79
N ASP A 310 13.90 11.96 9.14
CA ASP A 310 14.74 12.80 8.27
C ASP A 310 15.18 12.00 7.02
N GLU A 311 15.50 10.73 7.19
CA GLU A 311 15.87 9.82 6.11
C GLU A 311 14.68 9.55 5.18
N ALA A 312 13.50 9.32 5.74
CA ALA A 312 12.27 9.15 4.98
C ALA A 312 11.96 10.39 4.14
N LYS A 313 12.01 11.58 4.78
CA LYS A 313 11.80 12.85 4.10
C LYS A 313 12.83 13.10 3.00
N ASN A 314 14.09 12.72 3.21
CA ASN A 314 15.14 12.87 2.19
C ASN A 314 14.83 12.05 0.94
N ILE A 315 14.31 10.81 1.07
CA ILE A 315 13.87 10.01 -0.08
C ILE A 315 12.70 10.70 -0.80
N GLU A 316 11.69 11.16 -0.08
CA GLU A 316 10.53 11.85 -0.66
C GLU A 316 10.94 13.13 -1.42
N ASP A 317 11.84 13.92 -0.84
CA ASP A 317 12.37 15.12 -1.48
C ASP A 317 13.24 14.79 -2.71
N ALA A 318 14.00 13.67 -2.68
CA ALA A 318 14.79 13.20 -3.82
C ALA A 318 13.89 12.75 -4.98
N VAL A 319 12.79 12.05 -4.69
CA VAL A 319 11.77 11.69 -5.70
C VAL A 319 11.20 12.94 -6.34
N LYS A 320 10.76 13.93 -5.56
CA LYS A 320 10.26 15.22 -6.07
C LYS A 320 11.27 15.91 -6.98
N LYS A 321 12.52 16.04 -6.54
CA LYS A 321 13.58 16.65 -7.37
C LYS A 321 13.79 15.91 -8.69
N THR A 322 13.75 14.57 -8.66
CA THR A 322 13.91 13.74 -9.86
C THR A 322 12.76 14.00 -10.85
N LEU A 323 11.53 14.06 -10.37
CA LEU A 323 10.37 14.40 -11.19
C LEU A 323 10.45 15.84 -11.74
N ALA A 324 10.88 16.81 -10.90
CA ALA A 324 11.07 18.21 -11.32
C ALA A 324 12.17 18.39 -12.39
N GLN A 325 13.14 17.47 -12.45
CA GLN A 325 14.17 17.42 -13.52
C GLN A 325 13.63 16.85 -14.85
N GLY A 326 12.36 16.41 -14.88
CA GLY A 326 11.71 15.91 -16.11
C GLY A 326 11.88 14.42 -16.37
N TYR A 327 12.55 13.67 -15.48
CA TYR A 327 12.70 12.20 -15.65
C TYR A 327 11.37 11.48 -15.40
N ARG A 328 11.02 10.56 -16.30
CA ARG A 328 9.77 9.79 -16.26
C ARG A 328 10.00 8.33 -16.60
N THR A 329 9.30 7.43 -15.98
CA THR A 329 9.08 6.07 -16.49
C THR A 329 7.89 6.06 -17.46
N GLY A 330 7.72 4.97 -18.21
CA GLY A 330 6.76 4.92 -19.30
C GLY A 330 5.29 5.13 -18.87
N ASP A 331 4.94 4.76 -17.63
CA ASP A 331 3.59 4.88 -17.05
C ASP A 331 3.19 6.31 -16.66
N ILE A 332 4.20 7.18 -16.41
CA ILE A 332 4.01 8.59 -16.02
C ILE A 332 4.58 9.57 -17.08
N ALA A 333 4.93 9.05 -18.26
CA ALA A 333 5.52 9.86 -19.32
C ALA A 333 4.46 10.69 -20.06
N GLU A 334 4.75 11.96 -20.25
CA GLU A 334 4.05 12.83 -21.15
C GLU A 334 4.65 12.74 -22.56
N LYS A 335 3.96 13.36 -23.56
CA LYS A 335 4.29 13.23 -24.97
C LYS A 335 5.75 13.52 -25.34
N ASP A 336 6.40 14.43 -24.63
CA ASP A 336 7.77 14.88 -24.89
C ASP A 336 8.74 14.55 -23.74
N SER A 337 8.36 13.65 -22.82
CA SER A 337 9.20 13.26 -21.67
C SER A 337 10.40 12.41 -22.11
N GLU A 338 11.52 12.56 -21.41
CA GLU A 338 12.63 11.61 -21.46
C GLU A 338 12.25 10.36 -20.65
N ILE A 339 11.94 9.27 -21.34
CA ILE A 339 11.57 8.00 -20.70
C ILE A 339 12.86 7.27 -20.30
N ILE A 340 12.95 6.93 -19.00
CA ILE A 340 14.04 6.14 -18.44
C ILE A 340 13.53 4.85 -17.81
N GLY A 341 14.39 3.85 -17.67
CA GLY A 341 14.05 2.56 -17.07
C GLY A 341 14.09 2.58 -15.54
N CYS A 342 13.73 1.45 -14.95
CA CYS A 342 13.68 1.23 -13.51
C CYS A 342 15.03 1.52 -12.82
N CYS A 343 16.11 0.96 -13.38
CA CYS A 343 17.47 1.17 -12.85
C CYS A 343 17.90 2.63 -12.94
N ALA A 344 17.68 3.26 -14.09
CA ALA A 344 18.06 4.66 -14.29
C ALA A 344 17.26 5.60 -13.40
N MET A 345 15.97 5.32 -13.15
CA MET A 345 15.13 6.10 -12.24
C MET A 345 15.68 6.04 -10.81
N SER A 346 16.06 4.85 -10.32
CA SER A 346 16.65 4.72 -8.98
C SER A 346 18.00 5.46 -8.88
N ASP A 347 18.85 5.41 -9.91
CA ASP A 347 20.13 6.12 -9.94
C ASP A 347 19.93 7.64 -9.91
N LYS A 348 18.88 8.17 -10.59
CA LYS A 348 18.52 9.59 -10.53
C LYS A 348 18.02 10.00 -9.14
N ILE A 349 17.20 9.18 -8.49
CA ILE A 349 16.76 9.42 -7.12
C ILE A 349 17.97 9.44 -6.17
N ILE A 350 18.88 8.47 -6.27
CA ILE A 350 20.11 8.43 -5.47
C ILE A 350 20.96 9.70 -5.68
N SER A 351 21.08 10.18 -6.91
CA SER A 351 21.85 11.42 -7.18
C SER A 351 21.23 12.69 -6.60
N ASN A 352 19.97 12.64 -6.18
CA ASN A 352 19.23 13.74 -5.59
C ASN A 352 19.09 13.64 -4.04
N LEU A 353 19.55 12.51 -3.44
CA LEU A 353 19.64 12.37 -1.99
C LEU A 353 20.72 13.32 -1.43
#